data_ffe16cc6cc2173a337f1f8d1ecc3ac10
#
_entry.id   ffe16cc6cc2173a337f1f8d1ecc3ac10
#
_cell.length_a   1.000
_cell.length_b   1.000
_cell.length_c   1.000
_cell.angle_alpha   90.00
_cell.angle_beta   90.00
_cell.angle_gamma   90.00
#
_symmetry.space_group_name_H-M   'P 1'
#
loop_
_entity.id
_entity.type
_entity.pdbx_description
1 polymer ?
#
loop_
_entity_poly.entity_id
_entity_poly.type
_entity_poly.pdbx_seq_one_letter_code
_entity_poly.pdbx_strand_id
1 'polypeptide(L)'
;MEKYDLIIVGAGPAGIFTAVELFRRGAHKKILMVEKGQSVEKRSCPKSKTQKCVNCQPCNITTGFSGAGAFSDGKLSLNHEVGGDFPNLVGPDFAQSLIDYTDQIYLEFGADPHVEGVSDPDKIRIIRRRAIRAGLKLVDCPIRHLGTEKAQELYLALENDLRAKGVDMLFGHSCVDLVLDGPLCK
;
A
#
# COMPACT_ATOMS: atom_id res chain seq x y z
N MET A 1 29.64 -9.98 8.13
CA MET A 1 28.42 -9.21 7.93
C MET A 1 28.00 -9.33 6.47
N GLU A 2 26.74 -9.60 6.22
CA GLU A 2 26.19 -9.63 4.88
C GLU A 2 26.07 -8.18 4.35
N LYS A 3 26.41 -7.96 3.08
CA LYS A 3 26.37 -6.63 2.47
C LYS A 3 25.18 -6.55 1.53
N TYR A 4 24.46 -5.43 1.56
CA TYR A 4 23.34 -5.12 0.67
C TYR A 4 23.67 -3.87 -0.14
N ASP A 5 23.13 -3.81 -1.35
CA ASP A 5 23.22 -2.62 -2.20
C ASP A 5 22.19 -1.57 -1.78
N LEU A 6 21.06 -2.01 -1.23
CA LEU A 6 19.96 -1.16 -0.79
C LEU A 6 19.30 -1.73 0.47
N ILE A 7 19.01 -0.86 1.41
CA ILE A 7 18.20 -1.19 2.59
C ILE A 7 16.92 -0.34 2.54
N ILE A 8 15.77 -1.00 2.58
CA ILE A 8 14.45 -0.37 2.65
C ILE A 8 13.95 -0.49 4.09
N VAL A 9 13.76 0.63 4.75
CA VAL A 9 13.23 0.67 6.12
C VAL A 9 11.73 0.88 6.09
N GLY A 10 10.99 -0.13 6.48
CA GLY A 10 9.54 -0.20 6.48
C GLY A 10 8.97 -0.95 5.28
N ALA A 11 8.14 -1.97 5.56
CA ALA A 11 7.42 -2.75 4.56
C ALA A 11 5.96 -2.27 4.38
N GLY A 12 5.72 -0.99 4.52
CA GLY A 12 4.47 -0.35 4.11
C GLY A 12 4.40 -0.18 2.58
N PRO A 13 3.30 0.37 2.03
CA PRO A 13 3.14 0.53 0.58
C PRO A 13 4.33 1.20 -0.10
N ALA A 14 4.89 2.27 0.47
CA ALA A 14 6.04 2.95 -0.11
C ALA A 14 7.26 2.04 -0.27
N GLY A 15 7.62 1.27 0.77
CA GLY A 15 8.74 0.32 0.70
C GLY A 15 8.49 -0.82 -0.26
N ILE A 16 7.28 -1.38 -0.27
CA ILE A 16 6.87 -2.45 -1.18
C ILE A 16 6.99 -1.98 -2.63
N PHE A 17 6.37 -0.84 -2.97
CA PHE A 17 6.38 -0.32 -4.34
C PHE A 17 7.78 0.14 -4.77
N THR A 18 8.64 0.60 -3.85
CA THR A 18 10.05 0.85 -4.13
C THR A 18 10.74 -0.44 -4.61
N ALA A 19 10.57 -1.54 -3.89
CA ALA A 19 11.17 -2.82 -4.29
C ALA A 19 10.58 -3.33 -5.61
N VAL A 20 9.26 -3.29 -5.78
CA VAL A 20 8.57 -3.71 -7.02
C VAL A 20 9.11 -2.92 -8.22
N GLU A 21 9.22 -1.59 -8.09
CA GLU A 21 9.66 -0.73 -9.19
C GLU A 21 11.13 -0.96 -9.55
N LEU A 22 11.99 -1.18 -8.57
CA LEU A 22 13.40 -1.53 -8.83
C LEU A 22 13.52 -2.78 -9.71
N PHE A 23 12.79 -3.84 -9.40
CA PHE A 23 12.79 -5.05 -10.21
C PHE A 23 12.18 -4.83 -11.60
N ARG A 24 11.10 -4.06 -11.71
CA ARG A 24 10.48 -3.74 -13.02
C ARG A 24 11.42 -2.94 -13.91
N ARG A 25 12.27 -2.12 -13.33
CA ARG A 25 13.34 -1.39 -14.06
C ARG A 25 14.59 -2.21 -14.31
N GLY A 26 14.59 -3.50 -13.99
CA GLY A 26 15.73 -4.38 -14.20
C GLY A 26 16.91 -4.12 -13.27
N ALA A 27 16.69 -3.52 -12.12
CA ALA A 27 17.75 -3.31 -11.14
C ALA A 27 18.11 -4.63 -10.44
N HIS A 28 19.29 -5.17 -10.78
CA HIS A 28 19.87 -6.36 -10.15
C HIS A 28 20.61 -5.95 -8.88
N LYS A 29 19.87 -5.67 -7.80
CA LYS A 29 20.41 -5.21 -6.52
C LYS A 29 20.08 -6.21 -5.42
N LYS A 30 21.02 -6.43 -4.51
CA LYS A 30 20.77 -7.16 -3.28
C LYS A 30 20.05 -6.23 -2.30
N ILE A 31 18.79 -6.52 -2.01
CA ILE A 31 17.90 -5.65 -1.24
C ILE A 31 17.59 -6.31 0.11
N LEU A 32 17.74 -5.55 1.19
CA LEU A 32 17.20 -5.88 2.50
C LEU A 32 16.02 -4.96 2.81
N MET A 33 14.89 -5.57 3.19
CA MET A 33 13.73 -4.84 3.72
C MET A 33 13.62 -5.11 5.23
N VAL A 34 13.67 -4.05 6.03
CA VAL A 34 13.57 -4.13 7.50
C VAL A 34 12.20 -3.64 7.94
N GLU A 35 11.45 -4.47 8.66
CA GLU A 35 10.10 -4.14 9.12
C GLU A 35 9.94 -4.47 10.60
N LYS A 36 9.44 -3.51 11.37
CA LYS A 36 9.24 -3.67 12.83
C LYS A 36 8.12 -4.63 13.21
N GLY A 37 7.16 -4.83 12.32
CA GLY A 37 6.07 -5.80 12.50
C GLY A 37 6.39 -7.14 11.83
N GLN A 38 5.35 -7.92 11.58
CA GLN A 38 5.46 -9.29 11.06
C GLN A 38 5.05 -9.39 9.58
N SER A 39 5.39 -10.53 8.96
CA SER A 39 4.86 -10.93 7.65
C SER A 39 3.34 -11.02 7.67
N VAL A 40 2.68 -10.93 6.52
CA VAL A 40 1.21 -10.95 6.42
C VAL A 40 0.60 -12.14 7.16
N GLU A 41 1.14 -13.34 6.94
CA GLU A 41 0.61 -14.58 7.54
C GLU A 41 0.72 -14.63 9.06
N LYS A 42 1.73 -13.97 9.64
CA LYS A 42 1.96 -13.97 11.10
C LYS A 42 1.20 -12.88 11.83
N ARG A 43 0.51 -12.00 11.10
CA ARG A 43 -0.26 -10.90 11.70
C ARG A 43 -1.65 -11.37 12.07
N SER A 44 -2.00 -11.22 13.33
CA SER A 44 -3.36 -11.47 13.84
C SER A 44 -3.68 -10.53 14.98
N CYS A 45 -4.94 -10.09 15.07
CA CYS A 45 -5.38 -9.23 16.17
C CYS A 45 -5.97 -10.10 17.31
N PRO A 46 -5.41 -10.06 18.52
CA PRO A 46 -5.98 -10.77 19.67
C PRO A 46 -7.42 -10.40 19.97
N LYS A 47 -7.88 -9.21 19.56
CA LYS A 47 -9.27 -8.76 19.74
C LYS A 47 -10.30 -9.73 19.13
N SER A 48 -9.94 -10.46 18.08
CA SER A 48 -10.84 -11.47 17.49
C SER A 48 -11.22 -12.57 18.48
N LYS A 49 -10.32 -12.87 19.44
CA LYS A 49 -10.53 -13.89 20.51
C LYS A 49 -10.96 -13.26 21.83
N THR A 50 -10.37 -12.12 22.20
CA THR A 50 -10.56 -11.49 23.51
C THR A 50 -11.73 -10.51 23.56
N GLN A 51 -12.32 -10.15 22.40
CA GLN A 51 -13.34 -9.12 22.22
C GLN A 51 -12.90 -7.70 22.65
N LYS A 52 -11.69 -7.55 23.17
CA LYS A 52 -11.11 -6.29 23.63
C LYS A 52 -9.73 -6.06 23.02
N CYS A 53 -9.40 -4.80 22.74
CA CYS A 53 -8.05 -4.43 22.33
C CYS A 53 -7.09 -4.59 23.52
N VAL A 54 -5.98 -5.31 23.30
CA VAL A 54 -4.95 -5.58 24.31
C VAL A 54 -3.72 -4.67 24.16
N ASN A 55 -3.81 -3.63 23.32
CA ASN A 55 -2.75 -2.65 23.07
C ASN A 55 -1.38 -3.25 22.72
N CYS A 56 -1.37 -4.17 21.75
CA CYS A 56 -0.13 -4.78 21.28
C CYS A 56 0.91 -3.72 20.86
N GLN A 57 2.18 -3.99 21.14
CA GLN A 57 3.31 -3.15 20.76
C GLN A 57 4.35 -3.99 19.98
N PRO A 58 4.46 -3.81 18.66
CA PRO A 58 3.65 -2.98 17.76
C PRO A 58 2.25 -3.56 17.53
N CYS A 59 1.31 -2.71 17.08
CA CYS A 59 -0.05 -3.16 16.74
C CYS A 59 -0.04 -4.02 15.47
N ASN A 60 -0.48 -5.26 15.56
CA ASN A 60 -0.47 -6.20 14.44
C ASN A 60 -1.39 -5.82 13.27
N ILE A 61 -2.38 -4.92 13.49
CA ILE A 61 -3.28 -4.46 12.42
C ILE A 61 -2.64 -3.35 11.58
N THR A 62 -1.87 -2.46 12.22
CA THR A 62 -1.32 -1.28 11.53
C THR A 62 0.15 -1.42 11.18
N THR A 63 0.85 -2.43 11.72
CA THR A 63 2.29 -2.60 11.61
C THR A 63 2.65 -3.99 11.09
N GLY A 64 3.58 -4.05 10.16
CA GLY A 64 4.01 -5.24 9.44
C GLY A 64 3.92 -5.08 7.94
N PHE A 65 4.18 -6.12 7.17
CA PHE A 65 4.14 -6.06 5.72
C PHE A 65 2.79 -5.53 5.23
N SER A 66 2.78 -4.56 4.35
CA SER A 66 1.66 -3.76 3.86
C SER A 66 1.15 -2.65 4.80
N GLY A 67 1.71 -2.50 6.01
CA GLY A 67 1.14 -1.59 6.99
C GLY A 67 -0.31 -1.93 7.34
N ALA A 68 -1.22 -0.95 7.36
CA ALA A 68 -2.65 -1.18 7.60
C ALA A 68 -3.38 -1.79 6.39
N GLY A 69 -2.79 -1.78 5.18
CA GLY A 69 -3.46 -2.14 3.93
C GLY A 69 -4.02 -3.55 3.90
N ALA A 70 -3.29 -4.56 4.41
CA ALA A 70 -3.75 -5.95 4.44
C ALA A 70 -4.90 -6.20 5.43
N PHE A 71 -5.16 -5.30 6.37
CA PHE A 71 -6.15 -5.48 7.44
C PHE A 71 -7.22 -4.39 7.47
N SER A 72 -7.30 -3.58 6.41
CA SER A 72 -8.36 -2.63 6.16
C SER A 72 -9.39 -3.24 5.22
N ASP A 73 -10.42 -2.46 4.86
CA ASP A 73 -11.38 -2.83 3.81
C ASP A 73 -10.79 -2.73 2.38
N GLY A 74 -9.53 -2.32 2.26
CA GLY A 74 -8.78 -2.36 1.01
C GLY A 74 -9.36 -1.46 -0.08
N LYS A 75 -9.75 -0.23 0.26
CA LYS A 75 -10.21 0.74 -0.73
C LYS A 75 -9.04 1.47 -1.37
N LEU A 76 -8.97 1.41 -2.69
CA LEU A 76 -8.06 2.19 -3.51
C LEU A 76 -8.86 3.25 -4.28
N SER A 77 -8.64 4.53 -3.96
CA SER A 77 -9.20 5.65 -4.71
C SER A 77 -8.46 5.81 -6.04
N LEU A 78 -9.20 5.81 -7.14
CA LEU A 78 -8.64 5.86 -8.50
C LEU A 78 -8.69 7.27 -9.11
N ASN A 79 -8.79 8.31 -8.28
CA ASN A 79 -8.83 9.69 -8.73
C ASN A 79 -7.88 10.55 -7.90
N HIS A 80 -7.03 11.31 -8.57
CA HIS A 80 -6.08 12.23 -7.96
C HIS A 80 -6.72 13.39 -7.19
N GLU A 81 -8.00 13.72 -7.42
CA GLU A 81 -8.74 14.72 -6.64
C GLU A 81 -9.09 14.26 -5.21
N VAL A 82 -8.84 12.97 -4.89
CA VAL A 82 -9.18 12.37 -3.60
C VAL A 82 -7.91 11.85 -2.92
N GLY A 83 -7.63 12.31 -1.70
CA GLY A 83 -6.58 11.72 -0.87
C GLY A 83 -5.30 12.53 -0.74
N GLY A 84 -5.39 13.83 -0.56
CA GLY A 84 -4.26 14.68 -0.18
C GLY A 84 -3.82 15.66 -1.26
N ASP A 85 -2.62 16.21 -1.08
CA ASP A 85 -2.13 17.36 -1.83
C ASP A 85 -1.07 16.99 -2.90
N PHE A 86 -0.91 15.70 -3.16
CA PHE A 86 0.12 15.18 -4.06
C PHE A 86 0.04 15.75 -5.49
N PRO A 87 -1.15 15.97 -6.08
CA PRO A 87 -1.27 16.60 -7.41
C PRO A 87 -0.68 18.01 -7.48
N ASN A 88 -0.70 18.76 -6.38
CA ASN A 88 -0.10 20.10 -6.33
C ASN A 88 1.44 20.06 -6.32
N LEU A 89 2.05 18.95 -5.91
CA LEU A 89 3.49 18.77 -5.92
C LEU A 89 4.04 18.32 -7.28
N VAL A 90 3.32 17.41 -7.95
CA VAL A 90 3.84 16.73 -9.15
C VAL A 90 3.04 17.01 -10.43
N GLY A 91 1.92 17.71 -10.30
CA GLY A 91 0.94 17.92 -11.37
C GLY A 91 -0.14 16.82 -11.42
N PRO A 92 -1.38 17.18 -11.81
CA PRO A 92 -2.52 16.28 -11.79
C PRO A 92 -2.36 15.08 -12.74
N ASP A 93 -1.84 15.30 -13.94
CA ASP A 93 -1.68 14.24 -14.94
C ASP A 93 -0.66 13.19 -14.50
N PHE A 94 0.44 13.63 -13.91
CA PHE A 94 1.45 12.71 -13.41
C PHE A 94 0.96 11.97 -12.15
N ALA A 95 0.26 12.67 -11.25
CA ALA A 95 -0.38 12.04 -10.09
C ALA A 95 -1.37 10.94 -10.53
N GLN A 96 -2.22 11.23 -11.53
CA GLN A 96 -3.16 10.24 -12.07
C GLN A 96 -2.43 9.05 -12.70
N SER A 97 -1.37 9.28 -13.47
CA SER A 97 -0.60 8.20 -14.09
C SER A 97 0.02 7.25 -13.05
N LEU A 98 0.43 7.77 -11.88
CA LEU A 98 0.97 6.95 -10.79
C LEU A 98 -0.14 6.15 -10.07
N ILE A 99 -1.34 6.72 -9.94
CA ILE A 99 -2.51 6.01 -9.41
C ILE A 99 -2.88 4.84 -10.35
N ASP A 100 -2.99 5.11 -11.64
CA ASP A 100 -3.31 4.11 -12.67
C ASP A 100 -2.26 2.99 -12.69
N TYR A 101 -0.98 3.35 -12.60
CA TYR A 101 0.12 2.39 -12.53
C TYR A 101 0.06 1.53 -11.25
N THR A 102 -0.26 2.15 -10.12
CA THR A 102 -0.43 1.42 -8.86
C THR A 102 -1.62 0.46 -8.94
N ASP A 103 -2.75 0.90 -9.49
CA ASP A 103 -3.93 0.07 -9.71
C ASP A 103 -3.63 -1.12 -10.62
N GLN A 104 -2.86 -0.90 -11.69
CA GLN A 104 -2.39 -1.97 -12.58
C GLN A 104 -1.62 -3.04 -11.82
N ILE A 105 -0.73 -2.65 -10.91
CA ILE A 105 0.02 -3.59 -10.07
C ILE A 105 -0.93 -4.39 -9.19
N TYR A 106 -1.91 -3.75 -8.54
CA TYR A 106 -2.88 -4.48 -7.73
C TYR A 106 -3.70 -5.49 -8.56
N LEU A 107 -4.09 -5.14 -9.79
CA LEU A 107 -4.76 -6.05 -10.70
C LEU A 107 -3.90 -7.27 -11.06
N GLU A 108 -2.61 -7.06 -11.32
CA GLU A 108 -1.66 -8.16 -11.60
C GLU A 108 -1.52 -9.13 -10.41
N PHE A 109 -1.69 -8.64 -9.18
CA PHE A 109 -1.65 -9.46 -7.96
C PHE A 109 -3.04 -9.93 -7.48
N GLY A 110 -4.06 -9.87 -8.35
CA GLY A 110 -5.35 -10.51 -8.14
C GLY A 110 -6.46 -9.62 -7.56
N ALA A 111 -6.30 -8.29 -7.63
CA ALA A 111 -7.39 -7.38 -7.29
C ALA A 111 -8.59 -7.59 -8.23
N ASP A 112 -9.80 -7.42 -7.69
CA ASP A 112 -11.02 -7.49 -8.48
C ASP A 112 -11.05 -6.33 -9.52
N PRO A 113 -11.31 -6.60 -10.81
CA PRO A 113 -11.38 -5.56 -11.83
C PRO A 113 -12.60 -4.64 -11.67
N HIS A 114 -13.56 -4.98 -10.82
CA HIS A 114 -14.73 -4.13 -10.57
C HIS A 114 -14.33 -2.79 -9.94
N VAL A 115 -14.91 -1.71 -10.45
CA VAL A 115 -14.74 -0.35 -9.93
C VAL A 115 -16.10 0.20 -9.51
N GLU A 116 -16.20 0.59 -8.26
CA GLU A 116 -17.39 1.24 -7.73
C GLU A 116 -17.43 2.73 -8.08
N GLY A 117 -18.65 3.30 -8.10
CA GLY A 117 -18.85 4.74 -8.33
C GLY A 117 -18.89 5.16 -9.79
N VAL A 118 -18.86 4.21 -10.75
CA VAL A 118 -18.87 4.49 -12.19
C VAL A 118 -19.97 3.76 -12.95
N SER A 119 -20.68 2.80 -12.34
CA SER A 119 -21.58 1.87 -13.00
C SER A 119 -22.91 2.48 -13.47
N ASP A 120 -23.31 3.64 -12.92
CA ASP A 120 -24.59 4.30 -13.24
C ASP A 120 -24.37 5.80 -13.50
N PRO A 121 -23.95 6.18 -14.72
CA PRO A 121 -23.67 7.58 -15.06
C PRO A 121 -24.89 8.50 -14.91
N ASP A 122 -26.10 7.99 -15.18
CA ASP A 122 -27.32 8.78 -15.07
C ASP A 122 -27.66 9.11 -13.62
N LYS A 123 -27.50 8.15 -12.73
CA LYS A 123 -27.71 8.35 -11.31
C LYS A 123 -26.65 9.31 -10.73
N ILE A 124 -25.40 9.16 -11.14
CA ILE A 124 -24.31 10.07 -10.75
C ILE A 124 -24.63 11.50 -11.20
N ARG A 125 -25.12 11.66 -12.44
CA ARG A 125 -25.54 12.97 -12.97
C ARG A 125 -26.69 13.60 -12.17
N ILE A 126 -27.66 12.80 -11.75
CA ILE A 126 -28.77 13.26 -10.89
C ILE A 126 -28.23 13.72 -9.53
N ILE A 127 -27.35 12.93 -8.90
CA ILE A 127 -26.76 13.28 -7.61
C ILE A 127 -25.94 14.56 -7.75
N ARG A 128 -25.13 14.69 -8.79
CA ARG A 128 -24.33 15.90 -9.07
C ARG A 128 -25.20 17.15 -9.20
N ARG A 129 -26.31 17.07 -9.93
CA ARG A 129 -27.27 18.19 -10.04
C ARG A 129 -27.88 18.57 -8.70
N ARG A 130 -28.22 17.59 -7.88
CA ARG A 130 -28.75 17.84 -6.51
C ARG A 130 -27.69 18.49 -5.62
N ALA A 131 -26.46 18.01 -5.66
CA ALA A 131 -25.34 18.61 -4.94
C ALA A 131 -25.14 20.08 -5.32
N ILE A 132 -25.07 20.41 -6.60
CA ILE A 132 -24.93 21.78 -7.09
C ILE A 132 -26.09 22.67 -6.60
N ARG A 133 -27.33 22.19 -6.65
CA ARG A 133 -28.50 22.95 -6.15
C ARG A 133 -28.45 23.21 -4.65
N ALA A 134 -27.76 22.35 -3.90
CA ALA A 134 -27.52 22.48 -2.47
C ALA A 134 -26.24 23.25 -2.11
N GLY A 135 -25.55 23.86 -3.10
CA GLY A 135 -24.29 24.56 -2.88
C GLY A 135 -23.09 23.64 -2.62
N LEU A 136 -23.20 22.35 -2.96
CA LEU A 136 -22.17 21.35 -2.78
C LEU A 136 -21.50 20.96 -4.09
N LYS A 137 -20.23 20.54 -4.05
CA LYS A 137 -19.52 19.91 -5.18
C LYS A 137 -19.50 18.39 -4.95
N LEU A 138 -19.96 17.61 -5.94
CA LEU A 138 -19.70 16.19 -5.99
C LEU A 138 -18.33 15.96 -6.62
N VAL A 139 -17.41 15.33 -5.91
CA VAL A 139 -16.13 14.86 -6.43
C VAL A 139 -16.30 13.40 -6.86
N ASP A 140 -15.90 13.08 -8.07
CA ASP A 140 -15.91 11.72 -8.57
C ASP A 140 -14.82 10.92 -7.85
N CYS A 141 -15.19 9.82 -7.24
CA CYS A 141 -14.26 8.95 -6.52
C CYS A 141 -14.50 7.50 -6.96
N PRO A 142 -14.01 7.10 -8.14
CA PRO A 142 -14.00 5.69 -8.50
C PRO A 142 -13.12 4.92 -7.51
N ILE A 143 -13.64 3.80 -7.01
CA ILE A 143 -13.00 3.01 -5.96
C ILE A 143 -12.86 1.57 -6.42
N ARG A 144 -11.65 1.03 -6.32
CA ARG A 144 -11.44 -0.41 -6.32
C ARG A 144 -11.50 -0.91 -4.89
N HIS A 145 -12.45 -1.78 -4.62
CA HIS A 145 -12.68 -2.34 -3.30
C HIS A 145 -12.17 -3.77 -3.24
N LEU A 146 -11.08 -4.00 -2.52
CA LEU A 146 -10.49 -5.34 -2.40
C LEU A 146 -11.24 -6.22 -1.40
N GLY A 147 -11.77 -5.63 -0.32
CA GLY A 147 -12.25 -6.36 0.84
C GLY A 147 -11.09 -6.91 1.70
N THR A 148 -11.36 -7.20 2.96
CA THR A 148 -10.29 -7.53 3.93
C THR A 148 -9.59 -8.85 3.63
N GLU A 149 -10.31 -9.89 3.22
CA GLU A 149 -9.72 -11.20 2.93
C GLU A 149 -8.86 -11.15 1.67
N LYS A 150 -9.40 -10.61 0.58
CA LYS A 150 -8.65 -10.45 -0.69
C LYS A 150 -7.46 -9.50 -0.54
N ALA A 151 -7.55 -8.47 0.30
CA ALA A 151 -6.42 -7.61 0.58
C ALA A 151 -5.25 -8.37 1.22
N GLN A 152 -5.52 -9.29 2.16
CA GLN A 152 -4.49 -10.14 2.75
C GLN A 152 -3.87 -11.07 1.71
N GLU A 153 -4.67 -11.72 0.86
CA GLU A 153 -4.19 -12.60 -0.22
C GLU A 153 -3.30 -11.84 -1.20
N LEU A 154 -3.72 -10.65 -1.62
CA LEU A 154 -2.96 -9.81 -2.54
C LEU A 154 -1.60 -9.40 -1.95
N TYR A 155 -1.59 -8.92 -0.71
CA TYR A 155 -0.35 -8.52 -0.07
C TYR A 155 0.57 -9.70 0.25
N LEU A 156 0.00 -10.89 0.51
CA LEU A 156 0.79 -12.11 0.63
C LEU A 156 1.43 -12.50 -0.71
N ALA A 157 0.70 -12.35 -1.81
CA ALA A 157 1.23 -12.59 -3.15
C ALA A 157 2.38 -11.61 -3.47
N LEU A 158 2.24 -10.33 -3.12
CA LEU A 158 3.31 -9.34 -3.24
C LEU A 158 4.54 -9.69 -2.38
N GLU A 159 4.33 -10.09 -1.11
CA GLU A 159 5.42 -10.51 -0.23
C GLU A 159 6.18 -11.69 -0.83
N ASN A 160 5.46 -12.70 -1.31
CA ASN A 160 6.05 -13.91 -1.89
C ASN A 160 6.78 -13.61 -3.22
N ASP A 161 6.24 -12.74 -4.07
CA ASP A 161 6.89 -12.31 -5.30
C ASP A 161 8.22 -11.59 -5.04
N LEU A 162 8.24 -10.66 -4.09
CA LEU A 162 9.48 -9.97 -3.71
C LEU A 162 10.51 -10.92 -3.11
N ARG A 163 10.09 -11.88 -2.29
CA ARG A 163 11.00 -12.93 -1.77
C ARG A 163 11.56 -13.81 -2.90
N ALA A 164 10.73 -14.22 -3.83
CA ALA A 164 11.15 -15.01 -4.98
C ALA A 164 12.15 -14.26 -5.89
N LYS A 165 12.05 -12.92 -5.93
CA LYS A 165 12.99 -12.03 -6.61
C LYS A 165 14.28 -11.77 -5.82
N GLY A 166 14.42 -12.31 -4.62
CA GLY A 166 15.63 -12.21 -3.80
C GLY A 166 15.68 -11.02 -2.85
N VAL A 167 14.53 -10.44 -2.49
CA VAL A 167 14.48 -9.48 -1.39
C VAL A 167 14.59 -10.22 -0.05
N ASP A 168 15.64 -9.95 0.69
CA ASP A 168 15.75 -10.39 2.08
C ASP A 168 14.84 -9.54 2.97
N MET A 169 14.04 -10.21 3.82
CA MET A 169 13.07 -9.52 4.68
C MET A 169 13.34 -9.83 6.15
N LEU A 170 13.64 -8.79 6.91
CA LEU A 170 13.91 -8.86 8.35
C LEU A 170 12.71 -8.30 9.11
N PHE A 171 11.84 -9.17 9.60
CA PHE A 171 10.66 -8.83 10.37
C PHE A 171 10.92 -8.79 11.88
N GLY A 172 10.12 -8.01 12.61
CA GLY A 172 10.26 -7.85 14.05
C GLY A 172 11.48 -7.01 14.46
N HIS A 173 12.02 -6.22 13.54
CA HIS A 173 13.21 -5.42 13.77
C HIS A 173 12.93 -3.94 13.48
N SER A 174 13.18 -3.09 14.47
CA SER A 174 13.07 -1.63 14.32
C SER A 174 14.43 -1.05 13.96
N CYS A 175 14.47 -0.26 12.90
CA CYS A 175 15.62 0.62 12.63
C CYS A 175 15.59 1.75 13.67
N VAL A 176 16.62 1.86 14.48
CA VAL A 176 16.71 2.86 15.56
C VAL A 176 17.72 3.95 15.24
N ASP A 177 18.71 3.64 14.39
CA ASP A 177 19.73 4.61 13.99
C ASP A 177 20.42 4.13 12.70
N LEU A 178 21.13 5.05 12.05
CA LEU A 178 21.97 4.79 10.88
C LEU A 178 23.42 5.09 11.22
N VAL A 179 24.27 4.09 11.10
CA VAL A 179 25.71 4.27 11.29
C VAL A 179 26.33 4.57 9.93
N LEU A 180 26.85 5.79 9.76
CA LEU A 180 27.44 6.24 8.51
C LEU A 180 28.97 6.21 8.58
N ASP A 181 29.59 5.79 7.49
CA ASP A 181 31.03 5.88 7.28
C ASP A 181 31.29 6.56 5.92
N GLY A 182 31.47 7.88 5.97
CA GLY A 182 31.44 8.69 4.77
C GLY A 182 30.08 8.59 4.04
N PRO A 183 30.07 8.26 2.75
CA PRO A 183 28.82 8.10 1.97
C PRO A 183 28.14 6.73 2.16
N LEU A 184 28.73 5.82 2.92
CA LEU A 184 28.24 4.46 3.11
C LEU A 184 27.44 4.33 4.42
N CYS A 185 26.35 3.60 4.39
CA CYS A 185 25.64 3.14 5.57
C CYS A 185 26.21 1.77 5.99
N LYS A 186 26.54 1.61 7.28
CA LYS A 186 27.08 0.38 7.87
C LYS A 186 26.02 -0.41 8.59
#